data_2e23d59cb20262b11e27e498d4553000
#
_entry.id   2e23d59cb20262b11e27e498d4553000
#
_cell.length_a   1.000
_cell.length_b   1.000
_cell.length_c   1.000
_cell.angle_alpha   90.00
_cell.angle_beta   90.00
_cell.angle_gamma   90.00
#
_symmetry.space_group_name_H-M   'P 1'
#
loop_
_entity.id
_entity.type
_entity.pdbx_description
1 polymer ?
#
loop_
_entity_poly.entity_id
_entity_poly.type
_entity_poly.pdbx_seq_one_letter_code
_entity_poly.pdbx_strand_id
1 'polypeptide(L)'
;MKNIHIIVATGEWGQDQLRYRRHRLAEYLQKHSDTKEVIWLCPTPIQKEKSCSRLSNGIKQWTIQDLLPHKVFRFGRYIDEFHRSKLHPLLQYLREEQEKYKVNLWYTFPGYPILSDLFSWNKVVYDCSDLWTSPISGKNSILANSRKNIISKAENRIIQRADVITCTSEYLSSRIVENLGSQEKVFTFENGVEYDLFANNPTQMENILPAQFNGTVLGFIGGIKPKLDFDLIKEAAQKKREWLFLFVGPDGTNDHPKFKDLLTERNVLWTGSVEPSEVPKYMNLIDIGIMPYKSSQYNQAVFPLKLFEFLAAGKSVLGLHLPSTKKYAEESVYAYLDTDSTNQFIQVCEQLEGTINDENMIHKRKTLAKSKNWNEVFEDMFRLV
;
A
#
# COMPACT_ATOMS: atom_id res chain seq x y z
N MET A 1 12.60 -18.78 -22.51
CA MET A 1 12.88 -19.39 -21.19
C MET A 1 11.94 -18.74 -20.20
N LYS A 2 11.17 -19.54 -19.43
CA LYS A 2 10.23 -18.98 -18.42
C LYS A 2 10.98 -18.41 -17.22
N ASN A 3 10.28 -17.59 -16.45
CA ASN A 3 10.82 -16.87 -15.30
C ASN A 3 10.40 -17.53 -13.97
N ILE A 4 11.30 -17.51 -13.00
CA ILE A 4 11.01 -17.71 -11.56
C ILE A 4 11.19 -16.34 -10.91
N HIS A 5 10.18 -15.88 -10.15
CA HIS A 5 10.22 -14.60 -9.48
C HIS A 5 10.24 -14.80 -7.96
N ILE A 6 11.25 -14.25 -7.29
CA ILE A 6 11.35 -14.21 -5.84
C ILE A 6 10.91 -12.82 -5.37
N ILE A 7 9.84 -12.75 -4.59
CA ILE A 7 9.31 -11.50 -4.03
C ILE A 7 9.65 -11.45 -2.54
N VAL A 8 10.52 -10.53 -2.17
CA VAL A 8 10.86 -10.27 -0.76
C VAL A 8 9.73 -9.46 -0.13
N ALA A 9 8.99 -10.10 0.78
CA ALA A 9 7.79 -9.56 1.39
C ALA A 9 7.95 -9.28 2.90
N THR A 10 7.15 -8.37 3.44
CA THR A 10 7.23 -7.93 4.84
C THR A 10 6.73 -8.96 5.85
N GLY A 11 5.93 -9.94 5.42
CA GLY A 11 5.32 -10.98 6.26
C GLY A 11 4.67 -12.07 5.43
N GLU A 12 4.08 -13.05 6.11
CA GLU A 12 3.38 -14.15 5.46
C GLU A 12 2.16 -13.66 4.67
N TRP A 13 1.79 -14.36 3.61
CA TRP A 13 0.74 -13.97 2.66
C TRP A 13 -0.59 -13.61 3.32
N GLY A 14 -1.06 -14.41 4.26
CA GLY A 14 -2.32 -14.21 4.97
C GLY A 14 -2.22 -13.37 6.25
N GLN A 15 -1.03 -12.87 6.60
CA GLN A 15 -0.83 -12.12 7.84
C GLN A 15 -1.38 -10.69 7.76
N ASP A 16 -1.34 -10.09 6.59
CA ASP A 16 -1.91 -8.77 6.34
C ASP A 16 -3.41 -8.94 5.99
N GLN A 17 -4.30 -8.38 6.78
CA GLN A 17 -5.75 -8.33 6.48
C GLN A 17 -6.09 -7.38 5.33
N LEU A 18 -5.07 -6.89 4.62
CA LEU A 18 -5.15 -5.94 3.52
C LEU A 18 -4.36 -6.45 2.33
N ARG A 19 -4.86 -6.21 1.13
CA ARG A 19 -4.14 -6.49 -0.12
C ARG A 19 -3.35 -5.27 -0.55
N TYR A 20 -2.02 -5.38 -0.46
CA TYR A 20 -1.08 -4.35 -0.88
C TYR A 20 -0.61 -4.57 -2.33
N ARG A 21 0.05 -3.57 -2.92
CA ARG A 21 0.70 -3.63 -4.24
C ARG A 21 1.51 -4.93 -4.44
N ARG A 22 2.32 -5.34 -3.47
CA ARG A 22 3.13 -6.57 -3.55
C ARG A 22 2.32 -7.86 -3.72
N HIS A 23 1.10 -7.93 -3.14
CA HIS A 23 0.22 -9.09 -3.33
C HIS A 23 -0.31 -9.12 -4.77
N ARG A 24 -0.74 -7.98 -5.28
CA ARG A 24 -1.23 -7.84 -6.66
C ARG A 24 -0.14 -8.12 -7.68
N LEU A 25 1.10 -7.62 -7.44
CA LEU A 25 2.27 -7.94 -8.25
C LEU A 25 2.54 -9.46 -8.28
N ALA A 26 2.52 -10.13 -7.12
CA ALA A 26 2.75 -11.56 -7.03
C ALA A 26 1.69 -12.36 -7.80
N GLU A 27 0.42 -11.98 -7.69
CA GLU A 27 -0.68 -12.62 -8.41
C GLU A 27 -0.64 -12.35 -9.91
N TYR A 28 -0.27 -11.13 -10.33
CA TYR A 28 -0.05 -10.80 -11.73
C TYR A 28 1.06 -11.68 -12.31
N LEU A 29 2.24 -11.69 -11.67
CA LEU A 29 3.37 -12.51 -12.10
C LEU A 29 3.03 -14.00 -12.14
N GLN A 30 2.28 -14.53 -11.14
CA GLN A 30 1.88 -15.94 -11.09
C GLN A 30 0.97 -16.35 -12.26
N LYS A 31 0.16 -15.42 -12.75
CA LYS A 31 -0.75 -15.63 -13.90
C LYS A 31 -0.09 -15.40 -15.26
N HIS A 32 1.05 -14.71 -15.28
CA HIS A 32 1.72 -14.34 -16.53
C HIS A 32 2.25 -15.59 -17.28
N SER A 33 2.06 -15.65 -18.61
CA SER A 33 2.41 -16.81 -19.46
C SER A 33 3.87 -17.19 -19.40
N ASP A 34 4.77 -16.20 -19.24
CA ASP A 34 6.21 -16.37 -19.17
C ASP A 34 6.72 -16.70 -17.77
N THR A 35 5.84 -16.86 -16.80
CA THR A 35 6.20 -17.25 -15.46
C THR A 35 6.08 -18.76 -15.25
N LYS A 36 7.10 -19.36 -14.67
CA LYS A 36 7.11 -20.73 -14.17
C LYS A 36 6.50 -20.81 -12.78
N GLU A 37 6.97 -19.92 -11.91
CA GLU A 37 6.47 -19.82 -10.53
C GLU A 37 6.85 -18.49 -9.85
N VAL A 38 6.12 -18.17 -8.81
CA VAL A 38 6.40 -17.06 -7.90
C VAL A 38 6.70 -17.61 -6.50
N ILE A 39 7.79 -17.14 -5.90
CA ILE A 39 8.18 -17.45 -4.53
C ILE A 39 8.01 -16.20 -3.67
N TRP A 40 7.09 -16.27 -2.71
CA TRP A 40 6.86 -15.26 -1.70
C TRP A 40 7.80 -15.51 -0.52
N LEU A 41 8.93 -14.80 -0.51
CA LEU A 41 9.94 -14.90 0.54
C LEU A 41 9.59 -13.94 1.68
N CYS A 42 9.31 -14.48 2.85
CA CYS A 42 8.83 -13.67 3.97
C CYS A 42 9.41 -14.12 5.32
N PRO A 43 9.51 -13.17 6.28
CA PRO A 43 9.88 -13.50 7.65
C PRO A 43 8.73 -14.17 8.39
N THR A 44 9.07 -15.05 9.34
CA THR A 44 8.14 -15.63 10.31
C THR A 44 8.73 -15.53 11.72
N PRO A 45 7.93 -15.20 12.77
CA PRO A 45 8.42 -15.17 14.14
C PRO A 45 8.59 -16.57 14.75
N ILE A 46 7.99 -17.61 14.13
CA ILE A 46 7.93 -18.97 14.66
C ILE A 46 8.71 -19.89 13.73
N GLN A 47 9.47 -20.81 14.30
CA GLN A 47 10.08 -21.87 13.53
C GLN A 47 8.99 -22.80 12.99
N LYS A 48 8.98 -23.01 11.68
CA LYS A 48 8.05 -23.91 10.99
C LYS A 48 8.75 -25.23 10.67
N GLU A 49 8.02 -26.32 10.75
CA GLU A 49 8.53 -27.66 10.35
C GLU A 49 8.96 -27.65 8.87
N LYS A 50 8.21 -26.97 8.02
CA LYS A 50 8.54 -26.78 6.61
C LYS A 50 8.68 -25.29 6.30
N SER A 51 9.84 -24.89 5.80
CA SER A 51 10.10 -23.50 5.38
C SER A 51 9.38 -23.13 4.09
N CYS A 52 8.93 -24.10 3.29
CA CYS A 52 8.25 -23.89 2.00
C CYS A 52 6.86 -24.55 2.00
N SER A 53 5.84 -23.80 1.59
CA SER A 53 4.46 -24.28 1.41
C SER A 53 3.86 -23.66 0.15
N ARG A 54 2.89 -24.34 -0.48
CA ARG A 54 2.16 -23.81 -1.63
C ARG A 54 0.82 -23.22 -1.15
N LEU A 55 0.56 -21.98 -1.54
CA LEU A 55 -0.71 -21.28 -1.26
C LEU A 55 -1.81 -21.74 -2.24
N SER A 56 -3.07 -21.47 -1.91
CA SER A 56 -4.23 -21.81 -2.75
C SER A 56 -4.19 -21.17 -4.15
N ASN A 57 -3.57 -19.99 -4.28
CA ASN A 57 -3.37 -19.29 -5.56
C ASN A 57 -2.15 -19.80 -6.36
N GLY A 58 -1.47 -20.85 -5.90
CA GLY A 58 -0.34 -21.47 -6.59
C GLY A 58 1.03 -20.88 -6.25
N ILE A 59 1.10 -19.72 -5.59
CA ILE A 59 2.35 -19.10 -5.14
C ILE A 59 3.03 -19.98 -4.09
N LYS A 60 4.35 -20.14 -4.17
CA LYS A 60 5.14 -20.80 -3.12
C LYS A 60 5.51 -19.78 -2.04
N GLN A 61 5.04 -19.99 -0.80
CA GLN A 61 5.49 -19.21 0.34
C GLN A 61 6.72 -19.84 0.95
N TRP A 62 7.82 -19.07 1.01
CA TRP A 62 9.07 -19.47 1.64
C TRP A 62 9.32 -18.60 2.87
N THR A 63 9.34 -19.22 4.06
CA THR A 63 9.46 -18.51 5.33
C THR A 63 10.89 -18.56 5.86
N ILE A 64 11.39 -17.41 6.30
CA ILE A 64 12.67 -17.26 7.01
C ILE A 64 12.37 -16.90 8.46
N GLN A 65 12.82 -17.71 9.39
CA GLN A 65 12.65 -17.44 10.81
C GLN A 65 13.40 -16.17 11.21
N ASP A 66 12.70 -15.24 11.86
CA ASP A 66 13.30 -14.03 12.44
C ASP A 66 14.27 -14.41 13.58
N LEU A 67 15.29 -13.58 13.79
CA LEU A 67 16.29 -13.80 14.86
C LEU A 67 15.63 -13.77 16.25
N LEU A 68 14.63 -12.91 16.43
CA LEU A 68 13.87 -12.75 17.66
C LEU A 68 12.37 -12.75 17.36
N PRO A 69 11.55 -13.44 18.17
CA PRO A 69 10.11 -13.61 17.90
C PRO A 69 9.28 -12.35 18.12
N HIS A 70 9.84 -11.28 18.68
CA HIS A 70 9.10 -10.08 19.05
C HIS A 70 9.15 -8.97 18.01
N LYS A 71 8.00 -8.28 17.81
CA LYS A 71 7.83 -7.12 16.92
C LYS A 71 8.86 -6.00 17.15
N VAL A 72 9.43 -5.91 18.36
CA VAL A 72 10.38 -4.88 18.76
C VAL A 72 11.75 -5.03 18.09
N PHE A 73 12.17 -6.26 17.76
CA PHE A 73 13.50 -6.56 17.22
C PHE A 73 13.49 -7.11 15.79
N ARG A 74 12.66 -6.56 14.92
CA ARG A 74 12.67 -6.91 13.48
C ARG A 74 13.98 -6.53 12.77
N PHE A 75 14.98 -6.02 13.50
CA PHE A 75 16.31 -5.65 13.00
C PHE A 75 17.12 -6.85 12.48
N GLY A 76 16.84 -8.05 12.94
CA GLY A 76 17.50 -9.26 12.47
C GLY A 76 17.48 -9.46 10.96
N ARG A 77 16.46 -8.91 10.27
CA ARG A 77 16.33 -8.97 8.81
C ARG A 77 17.45 -8.28 8.04
N TYR A 78 18.25 -7.48 8.72
CA TYR A 78 19.37 -6.71 8.17
C TYR A 78 20.74 -7.23 8.60
N ILE A 79 20.78 -8.37 9.37
CA ILE A 79 22.02 -9.01 9.82
C ILE A 79 22.37 -10.13 8.83
N ASP A 80 23.40 -9.89 8.01
CA ASP A 80 23.78 -10.76 6.90
C ASP A 80 24.20 -12.16 7.35
N GLU A 81 25.01 -12.27 8.38
CA GLU A 81 25.57 -13.54 8.88
C GLU A 81 24.49 -14.49 9.33
N PHE A 82 23.47 -13.94 10.03
CA PHE A 82 22.33 -14.74 10.47
C PHE A 82 21.50 -15.26 9.30
N HIS A 83 21.24 -14.41 8.30
CA HIS A 83 20.39 -14.76 7.17
C HIS A 83 21.10 -15.59 6.10
N ARG A 84 22.41 -15.50 5.97
CA ARG A 84 23.19 -16.30 5.00
C ARG A 84 22.89 -17.80 5.13
N SER A 85 22.93 -18.34 6.35
CA SER A 85 22.64 -19.75 6.61
C SER A 85 21.16 -20.11 6.38
N LYS A 86 20.24 -19.20 6.76
CA LYS A 86 18.79 -19.41 6.61
C LYS A 86 18.32 -19.36 5.16
N LEU A 87 19.01 -18.60 4.31
CA LEU A 87 18.72 -18.50 2.88
C LEU A 87 19.31 -19.67 2.06
N HIS A 88 20.24 -20.42 2.62
CA HIS A 88 20.93 -21.50 1.91
C HIS A 88 19.99 -22.53 1.24
N PRO A 89 18.91 -23.04 1.88
CA PRO A 89 17.99 -24.00 1.23
C PRO A 89 17.27 -23.40 0.02
N LEU A 90 16.87 -22.10 0.07
CA LEU A 90 16.28 -21.40 -1.07
C LEU A 90 17.30 -21.27 -2.21
N LEU A 91 18.54 -20.87 -1.89
CA LEU A 91 19.59 -20.70 -2.90
C LEU A 91 19.98 -22.01 -3.55
N GLN A 92 19.99 -23.12 -2.80
CA GLN A 92 20.22 -24.44 -3.37
C GLN A 92 19.13 -24.82 -4.37
N TYR A 93 17.85 -24.64 -4.01
CA TYR A 93 16.72 -24.85 -4.91
C TYR A 93 16.85 -24.02 -6.20
N LEU A 94 17.20 -22.73 -6.08
CA LEU A 94 17.35 -21.84 -7.23
C LEU A 94 18.52 -22.24 -8.13
N ARG A 95 19.64 -22.77 -7.60
CA ARG A 95 20.76 -23.27 -8.38
C ARG A 95 20.40 -24.47 -9.25
N GLU A 96 19.50 -25.33 -8.77
CA GLU A 96 18.99 -26.48 -9.52
C GLU A 96 18.08 -26.06 -10.70
N GLU A 97 17.39 -24.90 -10.54
CA GLU A 97 16.44 -24.39 -11.53
C GLU A 97 17.04 -23.39 -12.52
N GLN A 98 18.16 -22.72 -12.19
CA GLN A 98 18.71 -21.60 -12.99
C GLN A 98 19.15 -21.98 -14.41
N GLU A 99 19.47 -23.25 -14.66
CA GLU A 99 19.83 -23.71 -16.01
C GLU A 99 18.62 -23.78 -16.94
N LYS A 100 17.41 -23.90 -16.39
CA LYS A 100 16.16 -24.06 -17.12
C LYS A 100 15.32 -22.78 -17.17
N TYR A 101 15.49 -21.90 -16.18
CA TYR A 101 14.66 -20.72 -15.96
C TYR A 101 15.47 -19.48 -15.65
N LYS A 102 14.99 -18.31 -16.08
CA LYS A 102 15.53 -17.03 -15.63
C LYS A 102 15.04 -16.77 -14.20
N VAL A 103 15.94 -16.40 -13.29
CA VAL A 103 15.58 -16.15 -11.88
C VAL A 103 15.71 -14.69 -11.58
N ASN A 104 14.58 -14.05 -11.24
CA ASN A 104 14.46 -12.61 -10.96
C ASN A 104 14.15 -12.37 -9.48
N LEU A 105 14.79 -11.35 -8.88
CA LEU A 105 14.61 -10.95 -7.51
C LEU A 105 13.87 -9.61 -7.44
N TRP A 106 12.76 -9.58 -6.69
CA TRP A 106 11.95 -8.39 -6.45
C TRP A 106 11.99 -8.01 -4.97
N TYR A 107 12.60 -6.89 -4.65
CA TYR A 107 12.49 -6.30 -3.33
C TYR A 107 11.25 -5.40 -3.28
N THR A 108 10.28 -5.72 -2.42
CA THR A 108 9.14 -4.83 -2.14
C THR A 108 9.28 -4.11 -0.80
N PHE A 109 10.36 -4.38 -0.10
CA PHE A 109 10.85 -3.64 1.06
C PHE A 109 12.34 -3.96 1.25
N PRO A 110 13.12 -3.13 1.97
CA PRO A 110 14.58 -3.31 2.08
C PRO A 110 15.02 -4.39 3.09
N GLY A 111 14.39 -5.56 3.07
CA GLY A 111 14.77 -6.70 3.90
C GLY A 111 15.72 -7.65 3.19
N TYR A 112 16.55 -8.39 3.94
CA TYR A 112 17.52 -9.36 3.42
C TYR A 112 18.45 -8.80 2.34
N PRO A 113 19.12 -7.64 2.56
CA PRO A 113 19.91 -6.97 1.50
C PRO A 113 21.03 -7.86 0.95
N ILE A 114 21.55 -8.81 1.73
CA ILE A 114 22.55 -9.77 1.29
C ILE A 114 22.07 -10.69 0.15
N LEU A 115 20.76 -10.90 0.01
CA LEU A 115 20.22 -11.85 -0.97
C LEU A 115 20.62 -11.48 -2.40
N SER A 116 20.71 -10.19 -2.71
CA SER A 116 21.18 -9.70 -4.02
C SER A 116 22.62 -10.10 -4.36
N ASP A 117 23.46 -10.43 -3.35
CA ASP A 117 24.86 -10.81 -3.53
C ASP A 117 25.08 -12.33 -3.52
N LEU A 118 24.10 -13.14 -3.10
CA LEU A 118 24.26 -14.57 -2.86
C LEU A 118 23.95 -15.46 -4.07
N PHE A 119 23.42 -14.87 -5.15
CA PHE A 119 23.00 -15.61 -6.32
C PHE A 119 23.21 -14.76 -7.60
N SER A 120 23.41 -15.44 -8.76
CA SER A 120 23.50 -14.76 -10.06
C SER A 120 22.08 -14.53 -10.61
N TRP A 121 21.47 -13.42 -10.22
CA TRP A 121 20.14 -13.05 -10.66
C TRP A 121 20.11 -12.64 -12.13
N ASN A 122 19.05 -13.01 -12.86
CA ASN A 122 18.83 -12.48 -14.21
C ASN A 122 18.50 -10.98 -14.13
N LYS A 123 17.65 -10.59 -13.16
CA LYS A 123 17.34 -9.19 -12.83
C LYS A 123 17.12 -9.04 -11.33
N VAL A 124 17.57 -7.94 -10.78
CA VAL A 124 17.24 -7.47 -9.43
C VAL A 124 16.39 -6.21 -9.56
N VAL A 125 15.16 -6.26 -9.08
CA VAL A 125 14.19 -5.16 -9.11
C VAL A 125 13.93 -4.66 -7.70
N TYR A 126 13.94 -3.35 -7.49
CA TYR A 126 13.47 -2.74 -6.25
C TYR A 126 12.19 -1.95 -6.50
N ASP A 127 11.05 -2.47 -6.00
CA ASP A 127 9.73 -1.80 -6.04
C ASP A 127 9.54 -0.97 -4.76
N CYS A 128 9.98 0.27 -4.80
CA CYS A 128 9.94 1.22 -3.69
C CYS A 128 8.54 1.83 -3.55
N SER A 129 7.73 1.26 -2.67
CA SER A 129 6.33 1.68 -2.47
C SER A 129 6.10 2.58 -1.25
N ASP A 130 7.10 2.71 -0.38
CA ASP A 130 7.00 3.46 0.88
C ASP A 130 8.33 4.13 1.26
N LEU A 131 8.25 5.18 2.07
CA LEU A 131 9.42 5.80 2.70
C LEU A 131 9.83 5.00 3.94
N TRP A 132 10.50 3.85 3.72
CA TRP A 132 10.85 2.88 4.76
C TRP A 132 11.64 3.44 5.93
N THR A 133 12.41 4.50 5.68
CA THR A 133 13.25 5.17 6.67
C THR A 133 12.48 6.15 7.55
N SER A 134 11.24 6.51 7.21
CA SER A 134 10.42 7.44 7.98
C SER A 134 9.38 6.70 8.84
N PRO A 135 9.17 7.09 10.11
CA PRO A 135 8.12 6.51 10.93
C PRO A 135 6.73 6.93 10.44
N ILE A 136 5.80 5.98 10.33
CA ILE A 136 4.40 6.23 9.91
C ILE A 136 3.70 7.24 10.83
N SER A 137 4.09 7.30 12.11
CA SER A 137 3.54 8.23 13.09
C SER A 137 4.05 9.67 12.96
N GLY A 138 5.11 9.89 12.16
CA GLY A 138 5.82 11.17 12.06
C GLY A 138 6.64 11.54 13.32
N LYS A 139 6.62 10.72 14.38
CA LYS A 139 7.33 11.01 15.64
C LYS A 139 8.75 10.48 15.59
N ASN A 140 9.72 11.36 15.91
CA ASN A 140 11.13 11.02 16.05
C ASN A 140 11.45 10.55 17.48
N SER A 141 12.24 9.47 17.59
CA SER A 141 12.81 8.97 18.84
C SER A 141 14.20 8.43 18.59
N ILE A 142 15.00 8.23 19.65
CA ILE A 142 16.37 7.65 19.53
C ILE A 142 16.29 6.28 18.84
N LEU A 143 15.34 5.44 19.22
CA LEU A 143 15.11 4.14 18.58
C LEU A 143 14.69 4.28 17.12
N ALA A 144 13.87 5.29 16.77
CA ALA A 144 13.49 5.58 15.39
C ALA A 144 14.70 5.99 14.54
N ASN A 145 15.63 6.77 15.10
CA ASN A 145 16.86 7.17 14.40
C ASN A 145 17.81 6.00 14.16
N SER A 146 18.00 5.12 15.15
CA SER A 146 18.81 3.90 14.98
C SER A 146 18.20 2.99 13.91
N ARG A 147 16.88 2.81 13.94
CA ARG A 147 16.14 2.07 12.92
C ARG A 147 16.30 2.68 11.54
N LYS A 148 16.15 3.99 11.43
CA LYS A 148 16.35 4.74 10.18
C LYS A 148 17.72 4.45 9.57
N ASN A 149 18.79 4.50 10.35
CA ASN A 149 20.15 4.25 9.87
C ASN A 149 20.33 2.82 9.35
N ILE A 150 19.81 1.83 10.05
CA ILE A 150 19.89 0.42 9.64
C ILE A 150 19.12 0.20 8.34
N ILE A 151 17.89 0.69 8.25
CA ILE A 151 17.06 0.56 7.05
C ILE A 151 17.68 1.30 5.88
N SER A 152 18.21 2.53 6.10
CA SER A 152 18.86 3.31 5.06
C SER A 152 20.09 2.59 4.47
N LYS A 153 20.93 1.96 5.31
CA LYS A 153 22.06 1.16 4.83
C LYS A 153 21.62 -0.04 3.99
N ALA A 154 20.58 -0.75 4.44
CA ALA A 154 20.03 -1.88 3.70
C ALA A 154 19.40 -1.45 2.38
N GLU A 155 18.60 -0.40 2.38
CA GLU A 155 17.96 0.19 1.21
C GLU A 155 19.01 0.65 0.19
N ASN A 156 20.05 1.38 0.63
CA ASN A 156 21.14 1.83 -0.25
C ASN A 156 21.86 0.67 -0.91
N ARG A 157 22.12 -0.43 -0.18
CA ARG A 157 22.75 -1.63 -0.75
C ARG A 157 21.87 -2.23 -1.85
N ILE A 158 20.56 -2.34 -1.64
CA ILE A 158 19.61 -2.84 -2.63
C ILE A 158 19.56 -1.89 -3.84
N ILE A 159 19.48 -0.58 -3.63
CA ILE A 159 19.48 0.45 -4.68
C ILE A 159 20.72 0.33 -5.59
N GLN A 160 21.90 0.12 -5.00
CA GLN A 160 23.13 -0.04 -5.76
C GLN A 160 23.13 -1.33 -6.59
N ARG A 161 22.57 -2.42 -6.09
CA ARG A 161 22.52 -3.73 -6.74
C ARG A 161 21.36 -3.91 -7.73
N ALA A 162 20.31 -3.11 -7.61
CA ALA A 162 19.14 -3.21 -8.49
C ALA A 162 19.48 -2.84 -9.92
N ASP A 163 19.01 -3.65 -10.88
CA ASP A 163 19.05 -3.35 -12.32
C ASP A 163 17.92 -2.39 -12.70
N VAL A 164 16.78 -2.50 -12.01
CA VAL A 164 15.58 -1.69 -12.22
C VAL A 164 15.03 -1.25 -10.85
N ILE A 165 14.67 0.01 -10.76
CA ILE A 165 14.02 0.56 -9.56
C ILE A 165 12.70 1.20 -9.98
N THR A 166 11.61 0.75 -9.36
CA THR A 166 10.28 1.32 -9.57
C THR A 166 9.81 2.02 -8.31
N CYS A 167 9.21 3.19 -8.46
CA CYS A 167 8.73 4.02 -7.35
C CYS A 167 7.25 4.30 -7.52
N THR A 168 6.50 4.39 -6.41
CA THR A 168 5.07 4.69 -6.46
C THR A 168 4.75 6.17 -6.50
N SER A 169 5.76 7.05 -6.34
CA SER A 169 5.58 8.50 -6.41
C SER A 169 6.85 9.19 -6.89
N GLU A 170 6.68 10.39 -7.46
CA GLU A 170 7.80 11.24 -7.88
C GLU A 170 8.70 11.63 -6.70
N TYR A 171 8.14 11.78 -5.51
CA TYR A 171 8.93 12.06 -4.31
C TYR A 171 9.92 10.92 -4.01
N LEU A 172 9.48 9.66 -4.09
CA LEU A 172 10.35 8.50 -3.90
C LEU A 172 11.38 8.39 -5.01
N SER A 173 10.97 8.60 -6.25
CA SER A 173 11.84 8.57 -7.43
C SER A 173 12.96 9.61 -7.30
N SER A 174 12.62 10.88 -7.07
CA SER A 174 13.59 11.97 -6.92
C SER A 174 14.61 11.69 -5.81
N ARG A 175 14.14 11.17 -4.66
CA ARG A 175 15.01 10.81 -3.54
C ARG A 175 16.01 9.68 -3.90
N ILE A 176 15.57 8.69 -4.67
CA ILE A 176 16.46 7.60 -5.11
C ILE A 176 17.43 8.12 -6.16
N VAL A 177 16.99 8.96 -7.09
CA VAL A 177 17.85 9.61 -8.10
C VAL A 177 18.94 10.47 -7.44
N GLU A 178 18.58 11.27 -6.41
CA GLU A 178 19.55 12.02 -5.63
C GLU A 178 20.62 11.12 -4.99
N ASN A 179 20.22 9.96 -4.47
CA ASN A 179 21.14 8.98 -3.87
C ASN A 179 22.05 8.30 -4.90
N LEU A 180 21.51 7.98 -6.09
CA LEU A 180 22.26 7.32 -7.17
C LEU A 180 23.11 8.28 -7.99
N GLY A 181 22.73 9.55 -8.08
CA GLY A 181 23.29 10.51 -9.03
C GLY A 181 22.88 10.25 -10.50
N SER A 182 21.93 9.34 -10.76
CA SER A 182 21.45 8.97 -12.08
C SER A 182 20.00 8.52 -12.06
N GLN A 183 19.25 8.86 -13.12
CA GLN A 183 17.85 8.44 -13.32
C GLN A 183 17.72 7.19 -14.21
N GLU A 184 18.78 6.71 -14.81
CA GLU A 184 18.77 5.71 -15.90
C GLU A 184 17.97 4.43 -15.60
N LYS A 185 17.99 3.98 -14.34
CA LYS A 185 17.30 2.76 -13.90
C LYS A 185 16.11 3.01 -12.97
N VAL A 186 15.66 4.27 -12.82
CA VAL A 186 14.61 4.67 -11.89
C VAL A 186 13.36 5.10 -12.66
N PHE A 187 12.25 4.43 -12.39
CA PHE A 187 10.96 4.63 -13.07
C PHE A 187 9.85 4.88 -12.05
N THR A 188 8.90 5.75 -12.38
CA THR A 188 7.72 5.98 -11.54
C THR A 188 6.53 5.20 -12.11
N PHE A 189 6.01 4.25 -11.32
CA PHE A 189 4.78 3.52 -11.58
C PHE A 189 3.84 3.65 -10.37
N GLU A 190 2.91 4.54 -10.46
CA GLU A 190 1.91 4.76 -9.41
C GLU A 190 1.10 3.49 -9.12
N ASN A 191 0.41 3.49 -7.99
CA ASN A 191 -0.50 2.39 -7.68
C ASN A 191 -1.67 2.38 -8.67
N GLY A 192 -2.17 1.21 -8.96
CA GLY A 192 -3.34 0.99 -9.81
C GLY A 192 -4.59 0.61 -9.03
N VAL A 193 -5.61 0.13 -9.74
CA VAL A 193 -6.88 -0.33 -9.20
C VAL A 193 -7.35 -1.61 -9.90
N GLU A 194 -8.08 -2.47 -9.18
CA GLU A 194 -8.89 -3.55 -9.78
C GLU A 194 -10.23 -2.93 -10.22
N TYR A 195 -10.21 -2.26 -11.38
CA TYR A 195 -11.33 -1.42 -11.83
C TYR A 195 -12.68 -2.12 -11.77
N ASP A 196 -12.79 -3.33 -12.34
CA ASP A 196 -14.07 -4.05 -12.43
C ASP A 196 -14.66 -4.43 -11.07
N LEU A 197 -13.78 -4.63 -10.06
CA LEU A 197 -14.20 -4.94 -8.69
C LEU A 197 -14.98 -3.78 -8.06
N PHE A 198 -14.62 -2.53 -8.36
CA PHE A 198 -15.24 -1.34 -7.78
C PHE A 198 -16.29 -0.70 -8.69
N ALA A 199 -16.12 -0.80 -10.01
CA ALA A 199 -17.00 -0.14 -10.98
C ALA A 199 -18.35 -0.84 -11.16
N ASN A 200 -18.40 -2.18 -10.99
CA ASN A 200 -19.51 -3.03 -11.39
C ASN A 200 -20.19 -3.76 -10.22
N ASN A 201 -20.00 -3.31 -8.98
CA ASN A 201 -20.54 -4.02 -7.82
C ASN A 201 -21.84 -3.40 -7.28
N PRO A 202 -23.03 -3.83 -7.76
CA PRO A 202 -24.31 -3.30 -7.32
C PRO A 202 -24.88 -4.02 -6.08
N THR A 203 -24.10 -4.90 -5.43
CA THR A 203 -24.62 -5.74 -4.34
C THR A 203 -25.08 -4.88 -3.17
N GLN A 204 -26.38 -4.85 -2.92
CA GLN A 204 -26.94 -4.26 -1.73
C GLN A 204 -26.40 -4.97 -0.49
N MET A 205 -25.86 -4.20 0.41
CA MET A 205 -25.48 -4.66 1.73
C MET A 205 -26.64 -4.46 2.69
N GLU A 206 -26.75 -5.30 3.73
CA GLU A 206 -27.58 -4.96 4.87
C GLU A 206 -27.16 -3.57 5.38
N ASN A 207 -28.15 -2.69 5.55
CA ASN A 207 -27.88 -1.30 5.83
C ASN A 207 -27.28 -1.17 7.25
N ILE A 208 -25.96 -0.92 7.31
CA ILE A 208 -25.23 -0.66 8.57
C ILE A 208 -25.36 0.79 9.01
N LEU A 209 -25.93 1.66 8.17
CA LEU A 209 -26.17 3.06 8.50
C LEU A 209 -27.31 3.16 9.51
N PRO A 210 -27.31 4.20 10.37
CA PRO A 210 -28.42 4.43 11.31
C PRO A 210 -29.77 4.45 10.57
N ALA A 211 -30.80 3.88 11.19
CA ALA A 211 -32.15 3.89 10.63
C ALA A 211 -32.58 5.32 10.31
N GLN A 212 -33.10 5.56 9.10
CA GLN A 212 -33.55 6.87 8.59
C GLN A 212 -32.42 7.91 8.40
N PHE A 213 -31.14 7.49 8.30
CA PHE A 213 -30.07 8.42 7.98
C PHE A 213 -30.20 8.88 6.51
N ASN A 214 -30.31 10.20 6.30
CA ASN A 214 -30.47 10.84 4.99
C ASN A 214 -29.37 11.88 4.69
N GLY A 215 -28.31 11.92 5.51
CA GLY A 215 -27.19 12.85 5.33
C GLY A 215 -26.11 12.29 4.43
N THR A 216 -25.06 13.06 4.21
CA THR A 216 -23.88 12.66 3.42
C THR A 216 -22.95 11.75 4.22
N VAL A 217 -22.51 10.65 3.61
CA VAL A 217 -21.55 9.71 4.17
C VAL A 217 -20.15 10.03 3.68
N LEU A 218 -19.28 10.52 4.56
CA LEU A 218 -17.86 10.70 4.30
C LEU A 218 -17.11 9.45 4.77
N GLY A 219 -16.39 8.76 3.87
CA GLY A 219 -15.82 7.47 4.22
C GLY A 219 -14.31 7.35 3.99
N PHE A 220 -13.65 6.66 4.91
CA PHE A 220 -12.28 6.18 4.79
C PHE A 220 -12.26 4.65 4.80
N ILE A 221 -11.62 4.03 3.80
CA ILE A 221 -11.47 2.58 3.73
C ILE A 221 -9.99 2.21 3.79
N GLY A 222 -9.62 1.28 4.68
CA GLY A 222 -8.28 0.70 4.81
C GLY A 222 -7.74 0.74 6.23
N GLY A 223 -6.48 0.35 6.42
CA GLY A 223 -5.88 0.32 7.76
C GLY A 223 -5.90 1.70 8.42
N ILE A 224 -6.58 1.79 9.55
CA ILE A 224 -6.62 3.00 10.37
C ILE A 224 -5.25 3.13 11.05
N LYS A 225 -4.50 4.18 10.73
CA LYS A 225 -3.11 4.34 11.21
C LYS A 225 -2.86 5.75 11.75
N PRO A 226 -1.83 5.96 12.61
CA PRO A 226 -1.52 7.27 13.19
C PRO A 226 -1.18 8.37 12.17
N LYS A 227 -1.03 8.04 10.90
CA LYS A 227 -0.84 9.00 9.80
C LYS A 227 -2.09 9.77 9.42
N LEU A 228 -3.27 9.34 9.90
CA LEU A 228 -4.54 10.02 9.68
C LEU A 228 -4.73 11.15 10.70
N ASP A 229 -5.41 12.21 10.30
CA ASP A 229 -5.74 13.33 11.15
C ASP A 229 -7.10 13.12 11.85
N PHE A 230 -7.03 12.49 13.02
CA PHE A 230 -8.22 12.22 13.83
C PHE A 230 -8.81 13.48 14.47
N ASP A 231 -7.97 14.48 14.74
CA ASP A 231 -8.42 15.74 15.35
C ASP A 231 -9.25 16.55 14.35
N LEU A 232 -8.77 16.69 13.12
CA LEU A 232 -9.49 17.34 12.02
C LEU A 232 -10.87 16.69 11.80
N ILE A 233 -10.90 15.34 11.72
CA ILE A 233 -12.16 14.62 11.49
C ILE A 233 -13.10 14.76 12.70
N LYS A 234 -12.58 14.71 13.95
CA LYS A 234 -13.39 14.92 15.14
C LYS A 234 -14.05 16.30 15.15
N GLU A 235 -13.27 17.35 14.87
CA GLU A 235 -13.79 18.72 14.81
C GLU A 235 -14.83 18.88 13.68
N ALA A 236 -14.60 18.27 12.52
CA ALA A 236 -15.57 18.26 11.43
C ALA A 236 -16.86 17.52 11.83
N ALA A 237 -16.77 16.36 12.50
CA ALA A 237 -17.92 15.62 13.00
C ALA A 237 -18.74 16.42 14.04
N GLN A 238 -18.07 17.21 14.87
CA GLN A 238 -18.73 18.09 15.82
C GLN A 238 -19.47 19.25 15.15
N LYS A 239 -18.91 19.81 14.09
CA LYS A 239 -19.50 20.93 13.35
C LYS A 239 -20.61 20.50 12.38
N LYS A 240 -20.51 19.30 11.83
CA LYS A 240 -21.40 18.74 10.80
C LYS A 240 -22.11 17.49 11.30
N ARG A 241 -23.12 17.70 12.16
CA ARG A 241 -23.89 16.62 12.79
C ARG A 241 -24.79 15.86 11.81
N GLU A 242 -25.10 16.47 10.69
CA GLU A 242 -25.87 15.89 9.58
C GLU A 242 -25.03 14.96 8.70
N TRP A 243 -23.69 14.98 8.79
CA TRP A 243 -22.82 14.04 8.10
C TRP A 243 -22.54 12.79 8.95
N LEU A 244 -22.28 11.67 8.30
CA LEU A 244 -21.76 10.46 8.92
C LEU A 244 -20.32 10.22 8.45
N PHE A 245 -19.41 10.00 9.40
CA PHE A 245 -18.03 9.63 9.12
C PHE A 245 -17.86 8.11 9.26
N LEU A 246 -17.69 7.40 8.16
CA LEU A 246 -17.58 5.94 8.11
C LEU A 246 -16.12 5.51 7.95
N PHE A 247 -15.61 4.78 8.93
CA PHE A 247 -14.28 4.17 8.87
C PHE A 247 -14.41 2.65 8.69
N VAL A 248 -13.77 2.11 7.63
CA VAL A 248 -13.81 0.69 7.28
C VAL A 248 -12.38 0.14 7.25
N GLY A 249 -12.08 -0.84 8.08
CA GLY A 249 -10.80 -1.52 8.10
C GLY A 249 -10.19 -1.72 9.48
N PRO A 250 -9.07 -2.46 9.57
CA PRO A 250 -8.45 -2.82 10.83
C PRO A 250 -7.84 -1.62 11.56
N ASP A 251 -7.90 -1.65 12.89
CA ASP A 251 -7.17 -0.72 13.75
C ASP A 251 -5.68 -1.05 13.74
N GLY A 252 -4.91 -0.23 13.07
CA GLY A 252 -3.44 -0.23 13.05
C GLY A 252 -2.84 0.90 13.91
N THR A 253 -3.64 1.53 14.77
CA THR A 253 -3.20 2.64 15.63
C THR A 253 -2.54 2.17 16.92
N ASN A 254 -2.69 0.89 17.29
CA ASN A 254 -2.32 0.34 18.59
C ASN A 254 -3.02 1.11 19.75
N ASP A 255 -4.33 1.17 19.70
CA ASP A 255 -5.15 1.84 20.74
C ASP A 255 -4.86 3.36 20.89
N HIS A 256 -4.59 4.06 19.82
CA HIS A 256 -4.25 5.50 19.88
C HIS A 256 -5.40 6.32 20.51
N PRO A 257 -5.12 7.15 21.54
CA PRO A 257 -6.16 7.84 22.29
C PRO A 257 -7.03 8.77 21.44
N LYS A 258 -6.45 9.42 20.41
CA LYS A 258 -7.21 10.32 19.52
C LYS A 258 -8.18 9.56 18.61
N PHE A 259 -7.89 8.32 18.24
CA PHE A 259 -8.84 7.49 17.48
C PHE A 259 -9.99 7.05 18.39
N LYS A 260 -9.69 6.60 19.62
CA LYS A 260 -10.73 6.27 20.61
C LYS A 260 -11.63 7.48 20.91
N ASP A 261 -11.03 8.65 21.05
CA ASP A 261 -11.74 9.90 21.28
C ASP A 261 -12.62 10.32 20.08
N LEU A 262 -12.15 10.11 18.84
CA LEU A 262 -12.96 10.30 17.62
C LEU A 262 -14.21 9.39 17.64
N LEU A 263 -14.06 8.14 18.05
CA LEU A 263 -15.16 7.16 18.10
C LEU A 263 -16.23 7.48 19.16
N THR A 264 -16.03 8.48 20.02
CA THR A 264 -17.07 8.95 20.96
C THR A 264 -18.12 9.85 20.30
N GLU A 265 -17.83 10.36 19.08
CA GLU A 265 -18.79 11.20 18.36
C GLU A 265 -19.93 10.35 17.78
N ARG A 266 -21.18 10.82 17.93
CA ARG A 266 -22.40 10.07 17.58
C ARG A 266 -22.55 9.80 16.08
N ASN A 267 -21.91 10.62 15.25
CA ASN A 267 -21.92 10.55 13.80
C ASN A 267 -20.59 10.01 13.24
N VAL A 268 -19.85 9.24 14.03
CA VAL A 268 -18.67 8.50 13.60
C VAL A 268 -18.92 7.00 13.79
N LEU A 269 -18.81 6.24 12.72
CA LEU A 269 -18.99 4.79 12.71
C LEU A 269 -17.70 4.10 12.25
N TRP A 270 -17.27 3.09 13.01
CA TRP A 270 -16.17 2.21 12.62
C TRP A 270 -16.65 0.76 12.55
N THR A 271 -16.43 0.12 11.41
CA THR A 271 -16.89 -1.27 11.17
C THR A 271 -15.89 -2.34 11.62
N GLY A 272 -14.65 -1.94 11.93
CA GLY A 272 -13.57 -2.91 12.11
C GLY A 272 -13.02 -3.44 10.77
N SER A 273 -12.29 -4.55 10.86
CA SER A 273 -11.74 -5.25 9.69
C SER A 273 -12.84 -5.91 8.87
N VAL A 274 -12.74 -5.79 7.55
CA VAL A 274 -13.63 -6.46 6.60
C VAL A 274 -12.80 -7.25 5.60
N GLU A 275 -13.36 -8.31 5.04
CA GLU A 275 -12.71 -9.09 3.99
C GLU A 275 -12.49 -8.21 2.75
N PRO A 276 -11.36 -8.33 2.04
CA PRO A 276 -11.08 -7.52 0.85
C PRO A 276 -12.16 -7.61 -0.24
N SER A 277 -12.84 -8.76 -0.37
CA SER A 277 -13.95 -8.98 -1.30
C SER A 277 -15.22 -8.22 -0.92
N GLU A 278 -15.37 -7.83 0.35
CA GLU A 278 -16.53 -7.08 0.85
C GLU A 278 -16.33 -5.56 0.73
N VAL A 279 -15.10 -5.09 0.55
CA VAL A 279 -14.77 -3.65 0.46
C VAL A 279 -15.65 -2.89 -0.52
N PRO A 280 -15.97 -3.40 -1.74
CA PRO A 280 -16.83 -2.69 -2.68
C PRO A 280 -18.25 -2.43 -2.15
N LYS A 281 -18.78 -3.30 -1.28
CA LYS A 281 -20.09 -3.10 -0.67
C LYS A 281 -20.10 -1.89 0.27
N TYR A 282 -19.04 -1.78 1.10
CA TYR A 282 -18.86 -0.61 1.98
C TYR A 282 -18.59 0.67 1.17
N MET A 283 -17.88 0.54 0.04
CA MET A 283 -17.65 1.66 -0.88
C MET A 283 -18.96 2.26 -1.42
N ASN A 284 -19.99 1.42 -1.64
CA ASN A 284 -21.30 1.88 -2.11
C ASN A 284 -22.02 2.76 -1.09
N LEU A 285 -21.79 2.57 0.20
CA LEU A 285 -22.38 3.38 1.28
C LEU A 285 -21.77 4.78 1.41
N ILE A 286 -20.61 5.01 0.79
CA ILE A 286 -19.86 6.26 0.88
C ILE A 286 -20.29 7.17 -0.27
N ASP A 287 -20.54 8.44 0.04
CA ASP A 287 -20.80 9.49 -0.94
C ASP A 287 -19.50 10.21 -1.32
N ILE A 288 -18.70 10.56 -0.32
CA ILE A 288 -17.42 11.24 -0.49
C ILE A 288 -16.32 10.41 0.17
N GLY A 289 -15.38 9.90 -0.64
CA GLY A 289 -14.17 9.28 -0.13
C GLY A 289 -13.23 10.32 0.48
N ILE A 290 -12.79 10.11 1.72
CA ILE A 290 -11.86 11.02 2.37
C ILE A 290 -10.51 10.34 2.64
N MET A 291 -9.44 11.07 2.42
CA MET A 291 -8.06 10.66 2.73
C MET A 291 -7.43 11.73 3.63
N PRO A 292 -7.80 11.77 4.93
CA PRO A 292 -7.43 12.83 5.86
C PRO A 292 -6.05 12.57 6.46
N TYR A 293 -5.01 12.71 5.65
CA TYR A 293 -3.63 12.49 6.07
C TYR A 293 -3.06 13.73 6.75
N LYS A 294 -2.20 13.54 7.75
CA LYS A 294 -1.44 14.63 8.38
C LYS A 294 -0.29 15.09 7.49
N SER A 295 0.10 16.33 7.63
CA SER A 295 1.37 16.81 7.09
C SER A 295 2.54 16.04 7.75
N SER A 296 3.30 15.28 6.95
CA SER A 296 4.47 14.53 7.39
C SER A 296 5.33 14.12 6.21
N GLN A 297 6.64 13.93 6.47
CA GLN A 297 7.56 13.41 5.46
C GLN A 297 7.13 12.04 4.90
N TYR A 298 6.57 11.17 5.75
CA TYR A 298 6.03 9.89 5.31
C TYR A 298 4.89 10.08 4.29
N ASN A 299 3.92 10.94 4.61
CA ASN A 299 2.76 11.14 3.75
C ASN A 299 3.08 11.87 2.43
N GLN A 300 4.17 12.67 2.38
CA GLN A 300 4.66 13.24 1.12
C GLN A 300 5.08 12.16 0.11
N ALA A 301 5.55 11.02 0.59
CA ALA A 301 5.98 9.91 -0.25
C ALA A 301 4.83 8.97 -0.65
N VAL A 302 3.70 9.00 0.06
CA VAL A 302 2.59 8.04 -0.14
C VAL A 302 1.81 8.35 -1.42
N PHE A 303 1.63 7.33 -2.25
CA PHE A 303 0.59 7.30 -3.27
C PHE A 303 -0.52 6.33 -2.80
N PRO A 304 -1.70 6.82 -2.39
CA PRO A 304 -2.72 5.98 -1.77
C PRO A 304 -3.46 5.12 -2.79
N LEU A 305 -3.58 3.81 -2.53
CA LEU A 305 -4.38 2.87 -3.33
C LEU A 305 -5.84 3.34 -3.47
N LYS A 306 -6.37 3.93 -2.41
CA LYS A 306 -7.77 4.32 -2.26
C LYS A 306 -8.24 5.38 -3.24
N LEU A 307 -7.33 6.22 -3.74
CA LEU A 307 -7.71 7.24 -4.72
C LEU A 307 -8.43 6.62 -5.91
N PHE A 308 -7.79 5.66 -6.57
CA PHE A 308 -8.38 5.03 -7.76
C PHE A 308 -9.49 4.04 -7.43
N GLU A 309 -9.51 3.46 -6.23
CA GLU A 309 -10.61 2.61 -5.76
C GLU A 309 -11.91 3.45 -5.63
N PHE A 310 -11.84 4.62 -4.99
CA PHE A 310 -12.99 5.56 -4.94
C PHE A 310 -13.40 6.06 -6.32
N LEU A 311 -12.44 6.48 -7.15
CA LEU A 311 -12.73 6.97 -8.50
C LEU A 311 -13.35 5.88 -9.38
N ALA A 312 -12.93 4.62 -9.27
CA ALA A 312 -13.53 3.49 -9.98
C ALA A 312 -14.98 3.24 -9.57
N ALA A 313 -15.31 3.45 -8.29
CA ALA A 313 -16.68 3.44 -7.81
C ALA A 313 -17.49 4.71 -8.19
N GLY A 314 -16.88 5.66 -8.89
CA GLY A 314 -17.49 6.93 -9.30
C GLY A 314 -17.62 7.96 -8.18
N LYS A 315 -17.03 7.72 -7.01
CA LYS A 315 -17.19 8.57 -5.82
C LYS A 315 -16.42 9.88 -5.92
N SER A 316 -16.97 10.95 -5.34
CA SER A 316 -16.23 12.19 -5.06
C SER A 316 -15.13 11.88 -4.04
N VAL A 317 -13.95 12.50 -4.17
CA VAL A 317 -12.81 12.20 -3.29
C VAL A 317 -12.09 13.46 -2.86
N LEU A 318 -11.75 13.54 -1.58
CA LEU A 318 -10.93 14.59 -0.99
C LEU A 318 -9.69 13.99 -0.31
N GLY A 319 -8.51 14.46 -0.68
CA GLY A 319 -7.25 14.10 -0.03
C GLY A 319 -6.54 15.29 0.58
N LEU A 320 -5.91 15.06 1.75
CA LEU A 320 -5.13 16.05 2.48
C LEU A 320 -3.67 15.60 2.56
N HIS A 321 -2.74 16.55 2.35
CA HIS A 321 -1.28 16.35 2.51
C HIS A 321 -0.71 15.15 1.72
N LEU A 322 -1.25 14.91 0.51
CA LEU A 322 -0.84 13.85 -0.40
C LEU A 322 -0.33 14.46 -1.73
N PRO A 323 0.83 15.14 -1.75
CA PRO A 323 1.29 15.88 -2.92
C PRO A 323 1.46 15.01 -4.18
N SER A 324 1.73 13.70 -4.03
CA SER A 324 1.79 12.75 -5.13
C SER A 324 0.50 12.63 -5.94
N THR A 325 -0.64 13.04 -5.37
CA THR A 325 -1.97 12.98 -6.01
C THR A 325 -2.43 14.32 -6.58
N LYS A 326 -1.70 15.40 -6.32
CA LYS A 326 -2.11 16.78 -6.66
C LYS A 326 -2.44 16.95 -8.15
N LYS A 327 -1.72 16.30 -9.05
CA LYS A 327 -1.97 16.36 -10.50
C LYS A 327 -3.40 15.94 -10.89
N TYR A 328 -4.02 15.02 -10.15
CA TYR A 328 -5.40 14.60 -10.41
C TYR A 328 -6.45 15.62 -9.94
N ALA A 329 -6.09 16.51 -9.02
CA ALA A 329 -6.92 17.65 -8.66
C ALA A 329 -6.97 18.70 -9.79
N GLU A 330 -5.86 18.87 -10.50
CA GLU A 330 -5.79 19.76 -11.67
C GLU A 330 -6.69 19.27 -12.81
N GLU A 331 -6.94 17.96 -12.91
CA GLU A 331 -7.90 17.35 -13.85
C GLU A 331 -9.37 17.46 -13.41
N SER A 332 -9.64 18.09 -12.27
CA SER A 332 -10.99 18.28 -11.69
C SER A 332 -11.78 17.00 -11.39
N VAL A 333 -11.11 15.88 -11.25
CA VAL A 333 -11.74 14.58 -10.90
C VAL A 333 -11.60 14.22 -9.42
N TYR A 334 -10.80 15.00 -8.69
CA TYR A 334 -10.40 14.78 -7.31
C TYR A 334 -10.16 16.13 -6.62
N ALA A 335 -10.52 16.28 -5.36
CA ALA A 335 -10.21 17.47 -4.58
C ALA A 335 -8.96 17.25 -3.70
N TYR A 336 -8.07 18.23 -3.67
CA TYR A 336 -6.84 18.19 -2.90
C TYR A 336 -6.71 19.41 -1.99
N LEU A 337 -6.32 19.17 -0.74
CA LEU A 337 -6.01 20.22 0.22
C LEU A 337 -4.62 20.01 0.84
N ASP A 338 -3.89 21.10 0.99
CA ASP A 338 -2.62 21.16 1.71
C ASP A 338 -2.76 22.09 2.91
N THR A 339 -3.66 21.72 3.83
CA THR A 339 -4.03 22.54 4.99
C THR A 339 -4.52 21.66 6.15
N ASP A 340 -4.30 22.12 7.38
CA ASP A 340 -4.85 21.53 8.60
C ASP A 340 -6.16 22.22 9.03
N SER A 341 -6.76 23.08 8.17
CA SER A 341 -7.98 23.81 8.50
C SER A 341 -9.23 22.95 8.34
N THR A 342 -9.88 22.62 9.45
CA THR A 342 -11.18 21.94 9.46
C THR A 342 -12.25 22.71 8.69
N ASN A 343 -12.24 24.04 8.74
CA ASN A 343 -13.23 24.85 8.01
C ASN A 343 -13.06 24.72 6.49
N GLN A 344 -11.81 24.69 5.98
CA GLN A 344 -11.56 24.47 4.55
C GLN A 344 -11.93 23.03 4.15
N PHE A 345 -11.64 22.04 5.00
CA PHE A 345 -12.08 20.67 4.78
C PHE A 345 -13.60 20.58 4.63
N ILE A 346 -14.35 21.18 5.55
CA ILE A 346 -15.83 21.24 5.50
C ILE A 346 -16.31 21.92 4.23
N GLN A 347 -15.77 23.10 3.90
CA GLN A 347 -16.17 23.86 2.72
C GLN A 347 -15.97 23.06 1.42
N VAL A 348 -14.85 22.33 1.28
CA VAL A 348 -14.62 21.51 0.10
C VAL A 348 -15.54 20.29 0.06
N CYS A 349 -15.81 19.65 1.20
CA CYS A 349 -16.78 18.55 1.25
C CYS A 349 -18.19 19.03 0.84
N GLU A 350 -18.65 20.21 1.29
CA GLU A 350 -19.92 20.82 0.86
C GLU A 350 -19.97 21.07 -0.66
N GLN A 351 -18.86 21.52 -1.25
CA GLN A 351 -18.77 21.68 -2.72
C GLN A 351 -18.86 20.33 -3.43
N LEU A 352 -18.22 19.28 -2.88
CA LEU A 352 -18.26 17.92 -3.44
C LEU A 352 -19.64 17.29 -3.35
N GLU A 353 -20.47 17.63 -2.35
CA GLU A 353 -21.88 17.19 -2.28
C GLU A 353 -22.65 17.49 -3.56
N GLY A 354 -22.42 18.66 -4.15
CA GLY A 354 -23.04 19.06 -5.43
C GLY A 354 -22.62 18.18 -6.62
N THR A 355 -21.56 17.36 -6.50
CA THR A 355 -21.03 16.54 -7.59
C THR A 355 -21.23 15.04 -7.41
N ILE A 356 -21.92 14.61 -6.34
CA ILE A 356 -22.13 13.20 -6.01
C ILE A 356 -22.90 12.48 -7.12
N ASN A 357 -23.97 13.13 -7.62
CA ASN A 357 -24.87 12.58 -8.62
C ASN A 357 -24.65 13.19 -10.01
N ASP A 358 -23.57 13.92 -10.25
CA ASP A 358 -23.22 14.46 -11.56
C ASP A 358 -22.67 13.34 -12.47
N GLU A 359 -23.47 12.89 -13.42
CA GLU A 359 -23.14 11.79 -14.34
C GLU A 359 -21.85 12.08 -15.15
N ASN A 360 -21.59 13.33 -15.52
CA ASN A 360 -20.38 13.70 -16.25
C ASN A 360 -19.14 13.54 -15.34
N MET A 361 -19.26 13.93 -14.08
CA MET A 361 -18.17 13.79 -13.11
C MET A 361 -17.94 12.32 -12.75
N ILE A 362 -19.01 11.54 -12.57
CA ILE A 362 -18.94 10.10 -12.35
C ILE A 362 -18.22 9.43 -13.53
N HIS A 363 -18.59 9.78 -14.76
CA HIS A 363 -17.97 9.23 -15.96
C HIS A 363 -16.48 9.59 -16.04
N LYS A 364 -16.09 10.85 -15.79
CA LYS A 364 -14.68 11.27 -15.76
C LYS A 364 -13.86 10.49 -14.72
N ARG A 365 -14.38 10.35 -13.48
CA ARG A 365 -13.73 9.59 -12.40
C ARG A 365 -13.49 8.14 -12.80
N LYS A 366 -14.52 7.47 -13.31
CA LYS A 366 -14.45 6.08 -13.78
C LYS A 366 -13.49 5.91 -14.96
N THR A 367 -13.48 6.85 -15.91
CA THR A 367 -12.57 6.82 -17.07
C THR A 367 -11.12 6.92 -16.63
N LEU A 368 -10.80 7.86 -15.73
CA LEU A 368 -9.46 7.97 -15.17
C LEU A 368 -9.05 6.68 -14.42
N ALA A 369 -9.90 6.17 -13.54
CA ALA A 369 -9.60 4.95 -12.79
C ALA A 369 -9.39 3.74 -13.71
N LYS A 370 -10.15 3.63 -14.80
CA LYS A 370 -10.01 2.55 -15.78
C LYS A 370 -8.63 2.55 -16.45
N SER A 371 -8.05 3.73 -16.73
CA SER A 371 -6.69 3.87 -17.28
C SER A 371 -5.57 3.55 -16.28
N LYS A 372 -5.92 3.23 -15.02
CA LYS A 372 -4.99 2.88 -13.94
C LYS A 372 -5.15 1.43 -13.48
N ASN A 373 -5.47 0.54 -14.41
CA ASN A 373 -5.61 -0.89 -14.11
C ASN A 373 -4.26 -1.51 -13.70
N TRP A 374 -4.27 -2.34 -12.66
CA TRP A 374 -3.08 -3.04 -12.19
C TRP A 374 -2.38 -3.87 -13.26
N ASN A 375 -3.14 -4.49 -14.16
CA ASN A 375 -2.55 -5.31 -15.21
C ASN A 375 -1.66 -4.48 -16.15
N GLU A 376 -2.07 -3.26 -16.49
CA GLU A 376 -1.27 -2.35 -17.33
C GLU A 376 -0.01 -1.89 -16.60
N VAL A 377 -0.16 -1.49 -15.33
CA VAL A 377 0.97 -1.07 -14.50
C VAL A 377 2.02 -2.18 -14.38
N PHE A 378 1.59 -3.41 -14.09
CA PHE A 378 2.53 -4.52 -13.92
C PHE A 378 3.07 -5.06 -15.23
N GLU A 379 2.32 -4.97 -16.32
CA GLU A 379 2.82 -5.30 -17.67
C GLU A 379 3.96 -4.37 -18.06
N ASP A 380 3.81 -3.06 -17.84
CA ASP A 380 4.87 -2.09 -18.12
C ASP A 380 6.09 -2.29 -17.21
N MET A 381 5.89 -2.63 -15.95
CA MET A 381 6.99 -3.01 -15.04
C MET A 381 7.67 -4.30 -15.48
N PHE A 382 6.91 -5.30 -15.94
CA PHE A 382 7.43 -6.59 -16.38
C PHE A 382 8.30 -6.47 -17.63
N ARG A 383 7.98 -5.56 -18.56
CA ARG A 383 8.79 -5.28 -19.77
C ARG A 383 10.21 -4.79 -19.47
N LEU A 384 10.46 -4.29 -18.24
CA LEU A 384 11.79 -3.87 -17.81
C LEU A 384 12.66 -5.04 -17.28
N VAL A 385 12.07 -6.23 -17.11
CA VAL A 385 12.67 -7.41 -16.48
C VAL A 385 12.90 -8.54 -17.48
#